data_c8cdecfc4890356b30c6b1909e5fd374
#
_entry.id   c8cdecfc4890356b30c6b1909e5fd374
#
_cell.length_a   1.000
_cell.length_b   1.000
_cell.length_c   1.000
_cell.angle_alpha   90.00
_cell.angle_beta   90.00
_cell.angle_gamma   90.00
#
_symmetry.space_group_name_H-M   'P 1'
#
loop_
_entity.id
_entity.type
_entity.pdbx_description
1 polymer ?
#
loop_
_entity_poly.entity_id
_entity_poly.type
_entity_poly.pdbx_seq_one_letter_code
_entity_poly.pdbx_strand_id
1 'polypeptide(L)'
;KTDGLKGTNMQHATAPQDRIPFPRKVIYGSGAFVNNLLASAIGGMVIVLNLGLGMNPALVGLLGALPRLVDAFTDPLMGYISDNTRSRWGRRRPYIFVGAIAVGLVFALLWQLPEGRSESYYFWYFLAGSLIVFLAYTVYATPWVALGYELTPDYHERTRLMGVQNFFGNIAYMISPYFLAIMYLPVFGDVVTGAGY
;
A
#
# COMPACT_ATOMS: atom_id res chain seq x y z
N LYS A 1 29.61 -24.47 47.38
CA LYS A 1 28.13 -24.32 47.13
C LYS A 1 27.93 -23.20 46.15
N THR A 2 28.08 -23.51 44.90
CA THR A 2 27.76 -22.64 43.77
C THR A 2 26.80 -23.41 42.91
N ASP A 3 25.55 -23.45 43.39
CA ASP A 3 24.42 -24.00 42.61
C ASP A 3 23.64 -22.86 41.99
N GLY A 4 23.50 -22.93 40.68
CA GLY A 4 22.26 -22.53 40.07
C GLY A 4 22.15 -21.15 39.50
N LEU A 5 22.91 -20.83 38.46
CA LEU A 5 22.43 -19.94 37.41
C LEU A 5 22.44 -20.71 36.08
N LYS A 6 21.72 -21.81 36.02
CA LYS A 6 21.20 -22.31 34.74
C LYS A 6 20.13 -21.34 34.30
N GLY A 7 20.54 -20.31 33.55
CA GLY A 7 19.65 -19.49 32.77
C GLY A 7 18.82 -20.42 31.88
N THR A 8 17.61 -20.66 32.27
CA THR A 8 16.59 -21.26 31.43
C THR A 8 16.39 -20.33 30.24
N ASN A 9 17.12 -20.56 29.16
CA ASN A 9 16.71 -20.17 27.83
C ASN A 9 15.37 -20.89 27.55
N MET A 10 14.31 -20.39 28.17
CA MET A 10 12.96 -20.71 27.71
C MET A 10 12.84 -20.04 26.34
N GLN A 11 13.31 -20.74 25.31
CA GLN A 11 12.84 -20.48 23.96
C GLN A 11 11.32 -20.70 24.05
N HIS A 12 10.56 -19.62 24.14
CA HIS A 12 9.11 -19.66 24.05
C HIS A 12 8.77 -20.19 22.66
N ALA A 13 8.70 -21.51 22.55
CA ALA A 13 8.25 -22.17 21.33
C ALA A 13 6.77 -21.82 21.15
N THR A 14 6.46 -21.12 20.07
CA THR A 14 5.06 -20.86 19.69
C THR A 14 4.25 -22.15 19.73
N ALA A 15 3.11 -22.14 20.42
CA ALA A 15 2.21 -23.29 20.49
C ALA A 15 1.76 -23.72 19.08
N PRO A 16 1.63 -25.01 18.78
CA PRO A 16 1.29 -25.47 17.42
C PRO A 16 0.02 -24.86 16.84
N GLN A 17 -0.98 -24.57 17.69
CA GLN A 17 -2.24 -23.94 17.30
C GLN A 17 -2.09 -22.46 16.89
N ASP A 18 -1.07 -21.78 17.41
CA ASP A 18 -0.83 -20.36 17.16
C ASP A 18 0.13 -20.11 15.98
N ARG A 19 0.69 -21.20 15.43
CA ARG A 19 1.59 -21.14 14.28
C ARG A 19 0.81 -20.86 12.99
N ILE A 20 1.26 -19.86 12.24
CA ILE A 20 0.73 -19.57 10.91
C ILE A 20 1.51 -20.40 9.88
N PRO A 21 0.86 -21.27 9.07
CA PRO A 21 1.53 -21.97 7.98
C PRO A 21 2.24 -21.02 7.02
N PHE A 22 3.43 -21.41 6.55
CA PHE A 22 4.25 -20.57 5.68
C PHE A 22 3.50 -20.04 4.43
N PRO A 23 2.68 -20.84 3.71
CA PRO A 23 1.90 -20.34 2.59
C PRO A 23 0.96 -19.17 2.96
N ARG A 24 0.36 -19.20 4.15
CA ARG A 24 -0.49 -18.10 4.64
C ARG A 24 0.31 -16.83 4.92
N LYS A 25 1.55 -16.96 5.41
CA LYS A 25 2.47 -15.82 5.59
C LYS A 25 2.83 -15.20 4.24
N VAL A 26 3.09 -16.02 3.22
CA VAL A 26 3.39 -15.55 1.86
C VAL A 26 2.19 -14.83 1.25
N ILE A 27 0.98 -15.39 1.36
CA ILE A 27 -0.25 -14.74 0.87
C ILE A 27 -0.47 -13.39 1.58
N TYR A 28 -0.30 -13.33 2.90
CA TYR A 28 -0.40 -12.07 3.62
C TYR A 28 0.72 -11.08 3.22
N GLY A 29 1.95 -11.58 3.11
CA GLY A 29 3.12 -10.81 2.70
C GLY A 29 3.02 -10.24 1.28
N SER A 30 2.37 -10.96 0.34
CA SER A 30 2.14 -10.44 -1.01
C SER A 30 1.25 -9.18 -1.00
N GLY A 31 0.37 -9.02 -0.02
CA GLY A 31 -0.34 -7.77 0.22
C GLY A 31 0.61 -6.59 0.51
N ALA A 32 1.70 -6.80 1.24
CA ALA A 32 2.70 -5.77 1.47
C ALA A 32 3.45 -5.36 0.19
N PHE A 33 3.70 -6.32 -0.71
CA PHE A 33 4.27 -6.03 -2.02
C PHE A 33 3.39 -5.05 -2.80
N VAL A 34 2.09 -5.37 -2.93
CA VAL A 34 1.13 -4.50 -3.62
C VAL A 34 1.00 -3.15 -2.93
N ASN A 35 0.89 -3.14 -1.60
CA ASN A 35 0.78 -1.93 -0.80
C ASN A 35 1.96 -0.97 -1.03
N ASN A 36 3.19 -1.48 -0.97
CA ASN A 36 4.39 -0.67 -1.12
C ASN A 36 4.62 -0.26 -2.59
N LEU A 37 4.21 -1.09 -3.54
CA LEU A 37 4.24 -0.76 -4.96
C LEU A 37 3.32 0.44 -5.27
N LEU A 38 2.08 0.41 -4.78
CA LEU A 38 1.13 1.52 -4.90
C LEU A 38 1.66 2.79 -4.22
N ALA A 39 2.20 2.68 -3.00
CA ALA A 39 2.78 3.81 -2.30
C ALA A 39 3.95 4.44 -3.08
N SER A 40 4.81 3.61 -3.68
CA SER A 40 5.92 4.07 -4.51
C SER A 40 5.46 4.71 -5.81
N ALA A 41 4.42 4.16 -6.44
CA ALA A 41 3.86 4.70 -7.68
C ALA A 41 3.20 6.08 -7.44
N ILE A 42 2.52 6.25 -6.32
CA ILE A 42 2.00 7.57 -5.89
C ILE A 42 3.16 8.55 -5.65
N GLY A 43 4.26 8.09 -5.04
CA GLY A 43 5.48 8.90 -4.90
C GLY A 43 6.10 9.30 -6.25
N GLY A 44 6.06 8.40 -7.23
CA GLY A 44 6.50 8.65 -8.61
C GLY A 44 5.68 9.72 -9.34
N MET A 45 4.43 9.94 -8.91
CA MET A 45 3.56 10.99 -9.45
C MET A 45 4.23 12.37 -9.40
N VAL A 46 4.97 12.68 -8.35
CA VAL A 46 5.71 13.94 -8.21
C VAL A 46 6.67 14.15 -9.37
N ILE A 47 7.37 13.09 -9.78
CA ILE A 47 8.35 13.14 -10.87
C ILE A 47 7.64 13.40 -12.20
N VAL A 48 6.57 12.66 -12.49
CA VAL A 48 5.82 12.79 -13.75
C VAL A 48 5.16 14.17 -13.86
N LEU A 49 4.53 14.66 -12.79
CA LEU A 49 3.84 15.95 -12.80
C LEU A 49 4.82 17.13 -12.87
N ASN A 50 5.93 17.07 -12.15
CA ASN A 50 6.89 18.15 -12.12
C ASN A 50 7.81 18.14 -13.35
N LEU A 51 8.46 16.99 -13.65
CA LEU A 51 9.42 16.90 -14.75
C LEU A 51 8.75 16.59 -16.08
N GLY A 52 7.68 15.79 -16.13
CA GLY A 52 6.98 15.45 -17.37
C GLY A 52 6.04 16.56 -17.85
N LEU A 53 5.18 17.07 -16.97
CA LEU A 53 4.19 18.11 -17.30
C LEU A 53 4.64 19.53 -16.96
N GLY A 54 5.81 19.72 -16.31
CA GLY A 54 6.34 21.03 -15.95
C GLY A 54 5.47 21.78 -14.91
N MET A 55 4.68 21.08 -14.11
CA MET A 55 3.83 21.71 -13.10
C MET A 55 4.64 22.36 -12.00
N ASN A 56 4.11 23.45 -11.43
CA ASN A 56 4.72 24.15 -10.30
C ASN A 56 4.92 23.20 -9.12
N PRO A 57 6.13 23.07 -8.56
CA PRO A 57 6.42 22.19 -7.43
C PRO A 57 5.53 22.40 -6.21
N ALA A 58 5.08 23.63 -5.94
CA ALA A 58 4.17 23.92 -4.85
C ALA A 58 2.79 23.27 -5.04
N LEU A 59 2.26 23.29 -6.28
CA LEU A 59 1.00 22.61 -6.60
C LEU A 59 1.13 21.09 -6.50
N VAL A 60 2.25 20.54 -6.96
CA VAL A 60 2.54 19.11 -6.83
C VAL A 60 2.66 18.72 -5.36
N GLY A 61 3.28 19.56 -4.52
CA GLY A 61 3.33 19.36 -3.07
C GLY A 61 1.93 19.34 -2.42
N LEU A 62 1.03 20.21 -2.85
CA LEU A 62 -0.36 20.21 -2.39
C LEU A 62 -1.11 18.94 -2.81
N LEU A 63 -0.88 18.43 -4.03
CA LEU A 63 -1.45 17.16 -4.48
C LEU A 63 -1.00 15.96 -3.63
N GLY A 64 0.22 16.02 -3.08
CA GLY A 64 0.70 15.01 -2.14
C GLY A 64 0.16 15.17 -0.72
N ALA A 65 -0.09 16.41 -0.27
CA ALA A 65 -0.48 16.72 1.10
C ALA A 65 -1.99 16.60 1.35
N LEU A 66 -2.82 17.14 0.45
CA LEU A 66 -4.27 17.22 0.65
C LEU A 66 -4.94 15.84 0.83
N PRO A 67 -4.64 14.81 0.01
CA PRO A 67 -5.20 13.49 0.22
C PRO A 67 -4.81 12.86 1.56
N ARG A 68 -3.59 13.14 2.05
CA ARG A 68 -3.13 12.65 3.37
C ARG A 68 -3.94 13.22 4.54
N LEU A 69 -4.43 14.45 4.41
CA LEU A 69 -5.35 15.01 5.41
C LEU A 69 -6.69 14.28 5.43
N VAL A 70 -7.16 13.83 4.28
CA VAL A 70 -8.40 13.02 4.19
C VAL A 70 -8.19 11.65 4.82
N ASP A 71 -7.03 11.00 4.63
CA ASP A 71 -6.69 9.71 5.25
C ASP A 71 -6.79 9.76 6.78
N ALA A 72 -6.40 10.88 7.41
CA ALA A 72 -6.49 11.04 8.85
C ALA A 72 -7.91 10.83 9.41
N PHE A 73 -8.93 11.06 8.58
CA PHE A 73 -10.33 10.83 8.94
C PHE A 73 -10.86 9.50 8.40
N THR A 74 -10.46 9.12 7.20
CA THR A 74 -11.00 7.93 6.53
C THR A 74 -10.43 6.64 7.09
N ASP A 75 -9.18 6.61 7.56
CA ASP A 75 -8.56 5.43 8.14
C ASP A 75 -9.25 4.96 9.44
N PRO A 76 -9.51 5.84 10.46
CA PRO A 76 -10.28 5.44 11.63
C PRO A 76 -11.70 5.02 11.30
N LEU A 77 -12.35 5.73 10.35
CA LEU A 77 -13.70 5.40 9.92
C LEU A 77 -13.75 4.01 9.27
N MET A 78 -12.82 3.71 8.37
CA MET A 78 -12.73 2.41 7.72
C MET A 78 -12.39 1.29 8.72
N GLY A 79 -11.52 1.56 9.69
CA GLY A 79 -11.24 0.67 10.81
C GLY A 79 -12.52 0.32 11.56
N TYR A 80 -13.30 1.33 11.97
CA TYR A 80 -14.58 1.13 12.65
C TYR A 80 -15.58 0.33 11.82
N ILE A 81 -15.75 0.65 10.53
CA ILE A 81 -16.66 -0.05 9.61
C ILE A 81 -16.25 -1.51 9.49
N SER A 82 -14.96 -1.78 9.20
CA SER A 82 -14.48 -3.15 8.98
C SER A 82 -14.55 -4.02 10.24
N ASP A 83 -14.38 -3.43 11.43
CA ASP A 83 -14.45 -4.15 12.69
C ASP A 83 -15.89 -4.51 13.10
N ASN A 84 -16.86 -3.68 12.76
CA ASN A 84 -18.27 -3.89 13.05
C ASN A 84 -19.03 -4.69 11.98
N THR A 85 -18.40 -4.98 10.86
CA THR A 85 -19.05 -5.74 9.77
C THR A 85 -19.20 -7.22 10.12
N ARG A 86 -20.40 -7.76 9.86
CA ARG A 86 -20.70 -9.19 9.97
C ARG A 86 -20.91 -9.76 8.59
N SER A 87 -19.93 -10.55 8.10
CA SER A 87 -19.99 -11.20 6.78
C SER A 87 -19.66 -12.69 6.90
N ARG A 88 -20.28 -13.50 6.02
CA ARG A 88 -19.95 -14.93 5.88
C ARG A 88 -18.50 -15.21 5.48
N TRP A 89 -17.80 -14.23 4.93
CA TRP A 89 -16.40 -14.33 4.51
C TRP A 89 -15.42 -13.79 5.58
N GLY A 90 -15.93 -13.40 6.74
CA GLY A 90 -15.20 -12.73 7.81
C GLY A 90 -15.38 -11.22 7.76
N ARG A 91 -14.92 -10.51 8.82
CA ARG A 91 -15.15 -9.08 8.99
C ARG A 91 -14.42 -8.23 7.95
N ARG A 92 -13.14 -8.53 7.67
CA ARG A 92 -12.20 -7.67 6.93
C ARG A 92 -11.96 -8.11 5.49
N ARG A 93 -12.08 -9.42 5.19
CA ARG A 93 -11.78 -9.97 3.87
C ARG A 93 -12.57 -9.36 2.71
N PRO A 94 -13.88 -9.06 2.83
CA PRO A 94 -14.62 -8.43 1.75
C PRO A 94 -14.05 -7.07 1.35
N TYR A 95 -13.66 -6.26 2.35
CA TYR A 95 -13.08 -4.94 2.12
C TYR A 95 -11.72 -5.01 1.46
N ILE A 96 -10.86 -5.95 1.90
CA ILE A 96 -9.55 -6.17 1.29
C ILE A 96 -9.72 -6.54 -0.19
N PHE A 97 -10.65 -7.43 -0.51
CA PHE A 97 -10.89 -7.87 -1.88
C PHE A 97 -11.46 -6.77 -2.76
N VAL A 98 -12.52 -6.11 -2.32
CA VAL A 98 -13.17 -5.01 -3.06
C VAL A 98 -12.22 -3.81 -3.17
N GLY A 99 -11.55 -3.45 -2.08
CA GLY A 99 -10.58 -2.35 -2.05
C GLY A 99 -9.40 -2.58 -2.98
N ALA A 100 -8.85 -3.81 -3.04
CA ALA A 100 -7.74 -4.15 -3.93
C ALA A 100 -8.12 -3.98 -5.42
N ILE A 101 -9.32 -4.41 -5.81
CA ILE A 101 -9.81 -4.22 -7.18
C ILE A 101 -10.07 -2.74 -7.44
N ALA A 102 -10.74 -2.06 -6.52
CA ALA A 102 -11.09 -0.65 -6.67
C ALA A 102 -9.85 0.23 -6.80
N VAL A 103 -8.85 0.07 -5.92
CA VAL A 103 -7.62 0.87 -5.98
C VAL A 103 -6.85 0.63 -7.28
N GLY A 104 -6.77 -0.62 -7.74
CA GLY A 104 -6.09 -0.96 -9.00
C GLY A 104 -6.77 -0.30 -10.20
N LEU A 105 -8.10 -0.37 -10.29
CA LEU A 105 -8.86 0.25 -11.39
C LEU A 105 -8.76 1.77 -11.37
N VAL A 106 -9.00 2.39 -10.21
CA VAL A 106 -8.96 3.86 -10.10
C VAL A 106 -7.54 4.39 -10.33
N PHE A 107 -6.52 3.67 -9.85
CA PHE A 107 -5.14 4.03 -10.10
C PHE A 107 -4.79 3.95 -11.60
N ALA A 108 -5.19 2.90 -12.30
CA ALA A 108 -4.98 2.78 -13.74
C ALA A 108 -5.69 3.89 -14.54
N LEU A 109 -6.89 4.29 -14.12
CA LEU A 109 -7.63 5.40 -14.74
C LEU A 109 -6.98 6.75 -14.48
N LEU A 110 -6.39 6.96 -13.31
CA LEU A 110 -5.71 8.22 -12.95
C LEU A 110 -4.56 8.55 -13.91
N TRP A 111 -3.86 7.53 -14.40
CA TRP A 111 -2.71 7.71 -15.30
C TRP A 111 -3.06 7.86 -16.77
N GLN A 112 -4.33 7.75 -17.14
CA GLN A 112 -4.78 8.03 -18.51
C GLN A 112 -4.97 9.52 -18.72
N LEU A 113 -3.88 10.22 -18.99
CA LEU A 113 -3.83 11.67 -19.05
C LEU A 113 -4.22 12.17 -20.45
N PRO A 114 -5.17 13.10 -20.57
CA PRO A 114 -5.38 13.84 -21.79
C PRO A 114 -4.24 14.82 -22.01
N GLU A 115 -3.60 14.78 -23.16
CA GLU A 115 -2.50 15.66 -23.54
C GLU A 115 -2.97 17.11 -23.82
N GLY A 116 -2.03 18.08 -23.67
CA GLY A 116 -2.23 19.45 -24.12
C GLY A 116 -3.22 20.28 -23.29
N ARG A 117 -3.48 19.91 -22.03
CA ARG A 117 -4.35 20.66 -21.14
C ARG A 117 -3.58 21.69 -20.30
N SER A 118 -4.30 22.64 -19.70
CA SER A 118 -3.71 23.66 -18.83
C SER A 118 -3.23 23.04 -17.49
N GLU A 119 -2.24 23.68 -16.83
CA GLU A 119 -1.75 23.29 -15.52
C GLU A 119 -2.88 23.21 -14.48
N SER A 120 -3.81 24.15 -14.50
CA SER A 120 -4.98 24.15 -13.62
C SER A 120 -5.89 22.92 -13.84
N TYR A 121 -6.06 22.49 -15.09
CA TYR A 121 -6.80 21.27 -15.39
C TYR A 121 -6.11 20.04 -14.77
N TYR A 122 -4.79 19.89 -14.97
CA TYR A 122 -4.04 18.79 -14.39
C TYR A 122 -4.09 18.80 -12.87
N PHE A 123 -3.98 19.97 -12.23
CA PHE A 123 -4.10 20.09 -10.78
C PHE A 123 -5.43 19.53 -10.27
N TRP A 124 -6.57 19.96 -10.80
CA TRP A 124 -7.88 19.49 -10.36
C TRP A 124 -8.16 18.04 -10.72
N TYR A 125 -7.69 17.59 -11.88
CA TYR A 125 -7.79 16.19 -12.30
C TYR A 125 -7.05 15.27 -11.34
N PHE A 126 -5.80 15.57 -11.04
CA PHE A 126 -4.99 14.77 -10.11
C PHE A 126 -5.48 14.90 -8.68
N LEU A 127 -5.96 16.06 -8.24
CA LEU A 127 -6.52 16.22 -6.91
C LEU A 127 -7.76 15.34 -6.73
N ALA A 128 -8.71 15.42 -7.63
CA ALA A 128 -9.92 14.60 -7.57
C ALA A 128 -9.59 13.11 -7.69
N GLY A 129 -8.75 12.73 -8.66
CA GLY A 129 -8.34 11.35 -8.88
C GLY A 129 -7.56 10.77 -7.71
N SER A 130 -6.59 11.52 -7.14
CA SER A 130 -5.83 11.06 -5.97
C SER A 130 -6.72 10.89 -4.74
N LEU A 131 -7.68 11.77 -4.50
CA LEU A 131 -8.65 11.60 -3.41
C LEU A 131 -9.42 10.28 -3.55
N ILE A 132 -9.87 9.94 -4.76
CA ILE A 132 -10.59 8.68 -5.02
C ILE A 132 -9.64 7.48 -4.84
N VAL A 133 -8.40 7.57 -5.34
CA VAL A 133 -7.37 6.52 -5.15
C VAL A 133 -7.10 6.28 -3.66
N PHE A 134 -6.91 7.34 -2.88
CA PHE A 134 -6.64 7.22 -1.44
C PHE A 134 -7.84 6.66 -0.68
N LEU A 135 -9.07 7.03 -1.02
CA LEU A 135 -10.26 6.42 -0.44
C LEU A 135 -10.34 4.91 -0.75
N ALA A 136 -10.10 4.51 -2.00
CA ALA A 136 -10.07 3.11 -2.38
C ALA A 136 -8.91 2.36 -1.69
N TYR A 137 -7.75 3.01 -1.55
CA TYR A 137 -6.59 2.48 -0.85
C TYR A 137 -6.88 2.24 0.64
N THR A 138 -7.54 3.18 1.33
CA THR A 138 -7.94 3.03 2.74
C THR A 138 -8.87 1.84 2.93
N VAL A 139 -9.81 1.60 2.00
CA VAL A 139 -10.71 0.42 2.03
C VAL A 139 -9.92 -0.89 1.94
N TYR A 140 -8.80 -0.91 1.22
CA TYR A 140 -7.90 -2.07 1.13
C TYR A 140 -6.93 -2.15 2.32
N ALA A 141 -6.15 -1.09 2.55
CA ALA A 141 -4.96 -1.11 3.40
C ALA A 141 -5.31 -1.22 4.89
N THR A 142 -6.29 -0.47 5.38
CA THR A 142 -6.65 -0.45 6.80
C THR A 142 -7.14 -1.81 7.31
N PRO A 143 -8.09 -2.52 6.65
CA PRO A 143 -8.49 -3.86 7.07
C PRO A 143 -7.39 -4.90 6.86
N TRP A 144 -6.52 -4.74 5.83
CA TRP A 144 -5.41 -5.65 5.59
C TRP A 144 -4.36 -5.58 6.71
N VAL A 145 -3.94 -4.39 7.13
CA VAL A 145 -3.00 -4.21 8.25
C VAL A 145 -3.58 -4.79 9.53
N ALA A 146 -4.84 -4.45 9.83
CA ALA A 146 -5.52 -4.94 11.02
C ALA A 146 -5.72 -6.47 11.03
N LEU A 147 -5.93 -7.10 9.86
CA LEU A 147 -5.98 -8.56 9.73
C LEU A 147 -4.67 -9.21 10.17
N GLY A 148 -3.51 -8.61 9.88
CA GLY A 148 -2.21 -9.13 10.29
C GLY A 148 -2.05 -9.28 11.79
N TYR A 149 -2.62 -8.37 12.57
CA TYR A 149 -2.59 -8.43 14.03
C TYR A 149 -3.54 -9.48 14.59
N GLU A 150 -4.57 -9.90 13.86
CA GLU A 150 -5.54 -10.92 14.27
C GLU A 150 -5.14 -12.34 13.90
N LEU A 151 -4.18 -12.53 12.98
CA LEU A 151 -3.80 -13.86 12.48
C LEU A 151 -3.20 -14.77 13.55
N THR A 152 -2.57 -14.21 14.59
CA THR A 152 -2.02 -14.96 15.72
C THR A 152 -1.98 -14.10 16.98
N PRO A 153 -2.30 -14.67 18.15
CA PRO A 153 -2.10 -14.03 19.44
C PRO A 153 -0.63 -14.06 19.89
N ASP A 154 0.18 -15.01 19.38
CA ASP A 154 1.57 -15.19 19.77
C ASP A 154 2.47 -14.09 19.21
N TYR A 155 3.23 -13.43 20.12
CA TYR A 155 4.11 -12.33 19.77
C TYR A 155 5.24 -12.75 18.82
N HIS A 156 5.87 -13.90 19.05
CA HIS A 156 7.00 -14.35 18.23
C HIS A 156 6.54 -14.77 16.83
N GLU A 157 5.36 -15.40 16.74
CA GLU A 157 4.80 -15.76 15.45
C GLU A 157 4.34 -14.53 14.65
N ARG A 158 3.81 -13.51 15.35
CA ARG A 158 3.49 -12.21 14.75
C ARG A 158 4.75 -11.53 14.20
N THR A 159 5.85 -11.55 14.96
CA THR A 159 7.14 -11.01 14.50
C THR A 159 7.64 -11.73 13.24
N ARG A 160 7.50 -13.06 13.17
CA ARG A 160 7.83 -13.83 11.96
C ARG A 160 6.94 -13.46 10.77
N LEU A 161 5.64 -13.26 11.00
CA LEU A 161 4.70 -12.80 9.97
C LEU A 161 5.11 -11.41 9.44
N MET A 162 5.41 -10.46 10.33
CA MET A 162 5.86 -9.11 9.96
C MET A 162 7.22 -9.15 9.25
N GLY A 163 8.10 -10.09 9.60
CA GLY A 163 9.36 -10.33 8.87
C GLY A 163 9.12 -10.72 7.42
N VAL A 164 8.22 -11.66 7.16
CA VAL A 164 7.83 -12.05 5.80
C VAL A 164 7.17 -10.89 5.06
N GLN A 165 6.27 -10.16 5.72
CA GLN A 165 5.63 -8.96 5.18
C GLN A 165 6.67 -7.92 4.73
N ASN A 166 7.63 -7.60 5.59
CA ASN A 166 8.70 -6.63 5.29
C ASN A 166 9.60 -7.11 4.14
N PHE A 167 9.87 -8.40 4.07
CA PHE A 167 10.64 -8.96 2.95
C PHE A 167 9.95 -8.69 1.61
N PHE A 168 8.67 -9.03 1.48
CA PHE A 168 7.89 -8.74 0.27
C PHE A 168 7.74 -7.25 0.01
N GLY A 169 7.55 -6.45 1.05
CA GLY A 169 7.46 -5.00 0.93
C GLY A 169 8.75 -4.37 0.40
N ASN A 170 9.92 -4.83 0.85
CA ASN A 170 11.21 -4.33 0.37
C ASN A 170 11.49 -4.72 -1.09
N ILE A 171 11.02 -5.89 -1.55
CA ILE A 171 11.10 -6.26 -2.98
C ILE A 171 10.35 -5.23 -3.83
N ALA A 172 9.18 -4.76 -3.40
CA ALA A 172 8.44 -3.73 -4.12
C ALA A 172 9.24 -2.42 -4.23
N TYR A 173 9.88 -1.98 -3.16
CA TYR A 173 10.75 -0.79 -3.18
C TYR A 173 11.99 -0.96 -4.07
N MET A 174 12.55 -2.16 -4.16
CA MET A 174 13.67 -2.45 -5.07
C MET A 174 13.25 -2.39 -6.55
N ILE A 175 12.02 -2.80 -6.86
CA ILE A 175 11.49 -2.81 -8.23
C ILE A 175 10.98 -1.42 -8.66
N SER A 176 10.46 -0.63 -7.72
CA SER A 176 9.83 0.66 -8.00
C SER A 176 10.65 1.63 -8.87
N PRO A 177 11.98 1.82 -8.66
CA PRO A 177 12.78 2.71 -9.52
C PRO A 177 12.84 2.27 -10.99
N TYR A 178 12.68 0.98 -11.26
CA TYR A 178 12.70 0.46 -12.64
C TYR A 178 11.46 0.87 -13.44
N PHE A 179 10.32 1.15 -12.78
CA PHE A 179 9.15 1.70 -13.48
C PHE A 179 9.47 3.06 -14.11
N LEU A 180 10.16 3.93 -13.39
CA LEU A 180 10.58 5.20 -13.95
C LEU A 180 11.55 5.00 -15.12
N ALA A 181 12.51 4.08 -15.00
CA ALA A 181 13.43 3.74 -16.09
C ALA A 181 12.68 3.19 -17.33
N ILE A 182 11.62 2.42 -17.12
CA ILE A 182 10.76 1.92 -18.21
C ILE A 182 10.01 3.07 -18.90
N MET A 183 9.47 4.02 -18.13
CA MET A 183 8.78 5.19 -18.69
C MET A 183 9.68 6.06 -19.58
N TYR A 184 10.99 6.06 -19.33
CA TYR A 184 11.98 6.76 -20.15
C TYR A 184 12.45 5.97 -21.39
N LEU A 185 11.93 4.77 -21.66
CA LEU A 185 12.30 4.03 -22.85
C LEU A 185 11.82 4.75 -24.13
N PRO A 186 12.65 4.77 -25.20
CA PRO A 186 12.30 5.45 -26.45
C PRO A 186 11.02 4.96 -27.12
N VAL A 187 10.52 3.78 -26.73
CA VAL A 187 9.28 3.19 -27.23
C VAL A 187 8.06 4.03 -26.89
N PHE A 188 8.08 4.75 -25.73
CA PHE A 188 6.94 5.53 -25.25
C PHE A 188 6.98 7.02 -25.68
N GLY A 189 8.12 7.48 -26.25
CA GLY A 189 8.30 8.85 -26.71
C GLY A 189 8.59 9.84 -25.58
N ASP A 190 7.74 9.93 -24.56
CA ASP A 190 7.97 10.75 -23.37
C ASP A 190 7.50 10.05 -22.08
N VAL A 191 7.84 10.67 -20.93
CA VAL A 191 7.55 10.12 -19.60
C VAL A 191 6.04 10.11 -19.30
N VAL A 192 5.28 11.06 -19.84
CA VAL A 192 3.84 11.18 -19.62
C VAL A 192 3.11 10.04 -20.33
N THR A 193 3.45 9.80 -21.59
CA THR A 193 2.92 8.66 -22.37
C THR A 193 3.31 7.34 -21.74
N GLY A 194 4.58 7.19 -21.32
CA GLY A 194 5.06 5.98 -20.64
C GLY A 194 4.40 5.71 -19.28
N ALA A 195 3.88 6.74 -18.61
CA ALA A 195 3.15 6.58 -17.35
C ALA A 195 1.72 6.06 -17.55
N GLY A 196 1.13 6.25 -18.74
CA GLY A 196 -0.21 5.78 -19.09
C GLY A 196 -0.28 4.31 -19.54
N TYR A 197 0.86 3.69 -19.82
CA TYR A 197 0.99 2.28 -20.18
C TYR A 197 1.43 1.43 -18.98
#